data_722f1ac64cfe19679ed0257a996749a5
#
_entry.id   722f1ac64cfe19679ed0257a996749a5
#
_cell.length_a   1.000
_cell.length_b   1.000
_cell.length_c   1.000
_cell.angle_alpha   90.00
_cell.angle_beta   90.00
_cell.angle_gamma   90.00
#
_symmetry.space_group_name_H-M   'P 1'
#
loop_
_entity.id
_entity.type
_entity.pdbx_description
1 polymer ?
#
loop_
_entity_poly.entity_id
_entity_poly.type
_entity_poly.pdbx_seq_one_letter_code
_entity_poly.pdbx_strand_id
1 'polypeptide(L)'
;MSYYKIQNDVTHASLVDNTHVLQERQSNVHVGTYSFGGKLVRNNLHFYSAGEHCESHMDGVTIIGDGQTVDHHTLVDHQEPNCYSRELYKGIYLGKGHGIFNGKVIVRQKAQKTNAFQQNDNILLSNKAHIDAKPQLEIFADDVRCSHGCTIGQLDKNALFY
;
A
#
# COMPACT_ATOMS: atom_id res chain seq x y z
N MET A 1 4.21 -17.52 3.95
CA MET A 1 3.01 -17.58 3.12
C MET A 1 3.05 -16.45 2.09
N SER A 2 2.62 -16.72 0.84
CA SER A 2 2.44 -15.65 -0.16
C SER A 2 1.01 -15.70 -0.70
N TYR A 3 0.39 -14.54 -0.83
CA TYR A 3 -0.96 -14.35 -1.38
C TYR A 3 -0.92 -13.25 -2.43
N TYR A 4 -1.43 -13.54 -3.62
CA TYR A 4 -1.47 -12.59 -4.72
C TYR A 4 -2.90 -12.36 -5.17
N LYS A 5 -3.33 -11.11 -5.17
CA LYS A 5 -4.61 -10.66 -5.69
C LYS A 5 -4.40 -9.88 -6.98
N ILE A 6 -4.95 -10.39 -8.07
CA ILE A 6 -4.93 -9.74 -9.38
C ILE A 6 -6.38 -9.38 -9.72
N GLN A 7 -6.64 -8.10 -9.90
CA GLN A 7 -7.93 -7.57 -10.23
C GLN A 7 -7.86 -6.89 -11.61
N ASN A 8 -8.63 -7.40 -12.56
CA ASN A 8 -8.74 -6.89 -13.91
C ASN A 8 -10.17 -7.07 -14.44
N ASP A 9 -11.13 -6.54 -13.67
CA ASP A 9 -12.54 -6.63 -14.00
C ASP A 9 -12.95 -5.66 -15.11
N VAL A 10 -14.12 -5.89 -15.67
CA VAL A 10 -14.72 -5.00 -16.69
C VAL A 10 -14.91 -3.58 -16.14
N THR A 11 -14.88 -2.59 -17.01
CA THR A 11 -14.83 -1.15 -16.66
C THR A 11 -16.01 -0.61 -15.86
N HIS A 12 -17.11 -1.36 -15.74
CA HIS A 12 -18.28 -0.98 -14.94
C HIS A 12 -18.39 -1.74 -13.61
N ALA A 13 -17.52 -2.72 -13.36
CA ALA A 13 -17.51 -3.50 -12.12
C ALA A 13 -17.03 -2.67 -10.92
N SER A 14 -17.58 -2.96 -9.76
CA SER A 14 -17.10 -2.43 -8.49
C SER A 14 -16.74 -3.57 -7.55
N LEU A 15 -15.58 -3.45 -6.90
CA LEU A 15 -15.07 -4.42 -5.94
C LEU A 15 -14.75 -3.72 -4.62
N VAL A 16 -15.22 -4.27 -3.52
CA VAL A 16 -14.73 -3.94 -2.18
C VAL A 16 -14.20 -5.22 -1.54
N ASP A 17 -12.91 -5.23 -1.24
CA ASP A 17 -12.24 -6.37 -0.64
C ASP A 17 -11.70 -6.05 0.74
N ASN A 18 -11.79 -7.02 1.65
CA ASN A 18 -11.22 -6.92 2.99
C ASN A 18 -10.38 -8.16 3.28
N THR A 19 -9.10 -7.96 3.45
CA THR A 19 -8.14 -9.01 3.81
C THR A 19 -7.52 -8.70 5.17
N HIS A 20 -7.63 -9.64 6.10
CA HIS A 20 -7.03 -9.55 7.42
C HIS A 20 -6.00 -10.66 7.59
N VAL A 21 -4.80 -10.31 8.01
CA VAL A 21 -3.68 -11.21 8.25
C VAL A 21 -3.30 -11.12 9.72
N LEU A 22 -3.56 -12.17 10.47
CA LEU A 22 -3.06 -12.31 11.83
C LEU A 22 -1.77 -13.13 11.82
N GLN A 23 -0.68 -12.55 12.31
CA GLN A 23 0.63 -13.17 12.33
C GLN A 23 1.01 -13.61 13.73
N GLU A 24 1.26 -14.90 13.88
CA GLU A 24 1.85 -15.49 15.08
C GLU A 24 3.38 -15.45 15.01
N ARG A 25 4.03 -15.79 16.09
CA ARG A 25 5.48 -15.72 16.25
C ARG A 25 6.26 -16.34 15.06
N GLN A 26 7.29 -15.63 14.59
CA GLN A 26 8.19 -16.04 13.50
C GLN A 26 7.50 -16.29 12.16
N SER A 27 6.33 -15.68 11.93
CA SER A 27 5.65 -15.81 10.65
C SER A 27 6.18 -14.80 9.64
N ASN A 28 6.25 -15.22 8.37
CA ASN A 28 6.58 -14.38 7.24
C ASN A 28 5.42 -14.44 6.23
N VAL A 29 4.84 -13.28 5.92
CA VAL A 29 3.70 -13.17 5.01
C VAL A 29 3.95 -12.08 3.97
N HIS A 30 3.73 -12.44 2.72
CA HIS A 30 3.77 -11.52 1.59
C HIS A 30 2.40 -11.44 0.92
N VAL A 31 1.87 -10.23 0.76
CA VAL A 31 0.64 -9.97 0.00
C VAL A 31 0.94 -9.03 -1.15
N GLY A 32 0.70 -9.51 -2.38
CA GLY A 32 0.78 -8.71 -3.60
C GLY A 32 -0.60 -8.33 -4.11
N THR A 33 -0.85 -7.04 -4.36
CA THR A 33 -2.12 -6.52 -4.87
C THR A 33 -1.92 -5.81 -6.20
N TYR A 34 -2.54 -6.31 -7.26
CA TYR A 34 -2.39 -5.81 -8.63
C TYR A 34 -3.75 -5.38 -9.17
N SER A 35 -3.93 -4.09 -9.45
CA SER A 35 -5.21 -3.49 -9.85
C SER A 35 -5.11 -2.82 -11.21
N PHE A 36 -5.82 -3.38 -12.20
CA PHE A 36 -5.75 -2.96 -13.60
C PHE A 36 -7.11 -2.62 -14.22
N GLY A 37 -8.22 -2.99 -13.60
CA GLY A 37 -9.56 -2.87 -14.16
C GLY A 37 -10.60 -2.37 -13.15
N GLY A 38 -11.88 -2.47 -13.52
CA GLY A 38 -13.01 -2.04 -12.71
C GLY A 38 -13.28 -0.53 -12.78
N LYS A 39 -14.47 -0.11 -12.34
CA LYS A 39 -14.86 1.28 -12.17
C LYS A 39 -14.41 1.80 -10.81
N LEU A 40 -14.67 1.01 -9.77
CA LEU A 40 -14.29 1.30 -8.40
C LEU A 40 -13.72 0.05 -7.75
N VAL A 41 -12.48 0.13 -7.30
CA VAL A 41 -11.85 -0.95 -6.57
C VAL A 41 -11.38 -0.40 -5.23
N ARG A 42 -11.86 -0.98 -4.13
CA ARG A 42 -11.37 -0.70 -2.80
C ARG A 42 -10.76 -1.95 -2.18
N ASN A 43 -9.49 -1.84 -1.81
CA ASN A 43 -8.74 -2.88 -1.12
C ASN A 43 -8.44 -2.44 0.30
N ASN A 44 -9.00 -3.14 1.29
CA ASN A 44 -8.62 -2.99 2.69
C ASN A 44 -7.72 -4.18 3.06
N LEU A 45 -6.46 -3.91 3.41
CA LEU A 45 -5.48 -4.92 3.77
C LEU A 45 -4.91 -4.61 5.15
N HIS A 46 -5.20 -5.48 6.12
CA HIS A 46 -4.80 -5.29 7.51
C HIS A 46 -3.88 -6.42 7.96
N PHE A 47 -2.72 -6.05 8.49
CA PHE A 47 -1.76 -6.93 9.14
C PHE A 47 -1.72 -6.67 10.63
N TYR A 48 -1.77 -7.73 11.41
CA TYR A 48 -1.63 -7.69 12.87
C TYR A 48 -0.46 -8.59 13.26
N SER A 49 0.68 -8.00 13.65
CA SER A 49 1.85 -8.73 14.14
C SER A 49 1.65 -9.06 15.62
N ALA A 50 0.83 -10.10 15.89
CA ALA A 50 0.45 -10.52 17.24
C ALA A 50 1.48 -11.44 17.91
N GLY A 51 2.55 -11.81 17.21
CA GLY A 51 3.69 -12.56 17.73
C GLY A 51 5.00 -11.84 17.47
N GLU A 52 6.06 -12.24 18.17
CA GLU A 52 7.40 -11.71 17.96
C GLU A 52 8.03 -12.21 16.65
N HIS A 53 8.96 -11.43 16.10
CA HIS A 53 9.72 -11.78 14.89
C HIS A 53 8.84 -12.03 13.65
N CYS A 54 7.73 -11.30 13.53
CA CYS A 54 6.90 -11.32 12.34
C CYS A 54 7.52 -10.48 11.22
N GLU A 55 7.40 -10.96 9.98
CA GLU A 55 7.75 -10.23 8.78
C GLU A 55 6.52 -10.05 7.90
N SER A 56 6.20 -8.79 7.57
CA SER A 56 5.03 -8.40 6.78
C SER A 56 5.50 -7.68 5.51
N HIS A 57 5.19 -8.23 4.35
CA HIS A 57 5.49 -7.63 3.06
C HIS A 57 4.20 -7.35 2.30
N MET A 58 3.99 -6.10 1.90
CA MET A 58 2.85 -5.66 1.12
C MET A 58 3.33 -4.93 -0.12
N ASP A 59 3.10 -5.51 -1.26
CA ASP A 59 3.43 -4.88 -2.54
C ASP A 59 2.15 -4.62 -3.34
N GLY A 60 2.04 -3.43 -3.92
CA GLY A 60 0.90 -3.04 -4.75
C GLY A 60 1.31 -2.39 -6.05
N VAL A 61 0.60 -2.74 -7.13
CA VAL A 61 0.72 -2.06 -8.42
C VAL A 61 -0.67 -1.70 -8.93
N THR A 62 -0.83 -0.43 -9.31
CA THR A 62 -2.06 0.10 -9.91
C THR A 62 -1.76 0.74 -11.25
N ILE A 63 -2.47 0.33 -12.31
CA ILE A 63 -2.43 0.98 -13.62
C ILE A 63 -3.85 1.18 -14.08
N ILE A 64 -4.33 2.44 -14.07
CA ILE A 64 -5.73 2.78 -14.37
C ILE A 64 -5.85 4.03 -15.22
N GLY A 65 -7.00 4.18 -15.86
CA GLY A 65 -7.30 5.29 -16.76
C GLY A 65 -8.68 5.91 -16.54
N ASP A 66 -9.28 6.37 -17.64
CA ASP A 66 -10.54 7.13 -17.61
C ASP A 66 -11.68 6.36 -16.91
N GLY A 67 -12.33 7.04 -15.97
CA GLY A 67 -13.50 6.51 -15.26
C GLY A 67 -13.21 5.41 -14.22
N GLN A 68 -11.94 5.18 -13.92
CA GLN A 68 -11.50 4.18 -12.94
C GLN A 68 -11.00 4.84 -11.66
N THR A 69 -11.37 4.27 -10.53
CA THR A 69 -10.88 4.65 -9.20
C THR A 69 -10.37 3.42 -8.47
N VAL A 70 -9.14 3.47 -7.97
CA VAL A 70 -8.57 2.42 -7.12
C VAL A 70 -8.14 3.04 -5.79
N ASP A 71 -8.65 2.47 -4.72
CA ASP A 71 -8.47 2.92 -3.34
C ASP A 71 -7.84 1.81 -2.50
N HIS A 72 -6.58 2.01 -2.11
CA HIS A 72 -5.85 1.11 -1.22
C HIS A 72 -5.83 1.66 0.20
N HIS A 73 -6.42 0.93 1.12
CA HIS A 73 -6.32 1.17 2.56
C HIS A 73 -5.52 0.05 3.20
N THR A 74 -4.38 0.39 3.75
CA THR A 74 -3.52 -0.55 4.44
C THR A 74 -3.38 -0.20 5.92
N LEU A 75 -3.30 -1.22 6.75
CA LEU A 75 -2.98 -1.10 8.16
C LEU A 75 -1.96 -2.16 8.53
N VAL A 76 -0.87 -1.74 9.17
CA VAL A 76 0.04 -2.63 9.86
C VAL A 76 0.03 -2.26 11.33
N ASP A 77 -0.43 -3.17 12.18
CA ASP A 77 -0.43 -3.00 13.64
C ASP A 77 0.63 -3.92 14.27
N HIS A 78 1.80 -3.36 14.58
CA HIS A 78 2.85 -4.03 15.32
C HIS A 78 2.51 -4.05 16.80
N GLN A 79 2.18 -5.23 17.32
CA GLN A 79 1.76 -5.44 18.70
C GLN A 79 2.87 -6.04 19.57
N GLU A 80 3.80 -6.79 18.96
CA GLU A 80 4.88 -7.50 19.62
C GLU A 80 6.26 -7.06 19.10
N PRO A 81 7.34 -7.25 19.88
CA PRO A 81 8.67 -6.74 19.52
C PRO A 81 9.36 -7.53 18.39
N ASN A 82 10.46 -6.95 17.90
CA ASN A 82 11.33 -7.52 16.87
C ASN A 82 10.64 -7.80 15.54
N CYS A 83 9.62 -7.07 15.18
CA CYS A 83 8.89 -7.25 13.94
C CYS A 83 9.41 -6.37 12.81
N TYR A 84 9.17 -6.82 11.59
CA TYR A 84 9.52 -6.09 10.37
C TYR A 84 8.30 -5.93 9.50
N SER A 85 8.13 -4.75 8.90
CA SER A 85 7.18 -4.54 7.80
C SER A 85 7.77 -3.70 6.69
N ARG A 86 7.45 -4.09 5.46
CA ARG A 86 7.73 -3.32 4.26
C ARG A 86 6.48 -3.21 3.42
N GLU A 87 6.11 -1.99 3.10
CA GLU A 87 4.99 -1.67 2.24
C GLU A 87 5.51 -0.87 1.04
N LEU A 88 5.25 -1.35 -0.19
CA LEU A 88 5.62 -0.69 -1.42
C LEU A 88 4.44 -0.68 -2.38
N TYR A 89 3.82 0.46 -2.57
CA TYR A 89 2.75 0.66 -3.54
C TYR A 89 3.20 1.59 -4.65
N LYS A 90 2.95 1.17 -5.90
CA LYS A 90 3.27 1.96 -7.10
C LYS A 90 2.05 2.14 -7.97
N GLY A 91 1.85 3.37 -8.46
CA GLY A 91 0.71 3.71 -9.32
C GLY A 91 1.10 4.40 -10.62
N ILE A 92 0.42 4.03 -11.71
CA ILE A 92 0.47 4.72 -13.00
C ILE A 92 -0.96 5.11 -13.35
N TYR A 93 -1.18 6.41 -13.53
CA TYR A 93 -2.52 6.97 -13.72
C TYR A 93 -2.60 7.71 -15.05
N LEU A 94 -3.50 7.24 -15.93
CA LEU A 94 -3.75 7.78 -17.25
C LEU A 94 -5.09 8.51 -17.31
N GLY A 95 -5.30 9.34 -18.31
CA GLY A 95 -6.57 10.02 -18.57
C GLY A 95 -7.12 10.76 -17.36
N LYS A 96 -8.23 10.31 -16.80
CA LYS A 96 -8.87 10.79 -15.57
C LYS A 96 -8.83 9.74 -14.44
N GLY A 97 -7.90 8.79 -14.49
CA GLY A 97 -7.74 7.77 -13.46
C GLY A 97 -7.49 8.40 -12.09
N HIS A 98 -8.16 7.89 -11.07
CA HIS A 98 -8.05 8.39 -9.71
C HIS A 98 -7.54 7.30 -8.78
N GLY A 99 -6.36 7.50 -8.21
CA GLY A 99 -5.80 6.67 -7.16
C GLY A 99 -6.07 7.24 -5.78
N ILE A 100 -6.24 6.35 -4.81
CA ILE A 100 -6.25 6.72 -3.39
C ILE A 100 -5.34 5.73 -2.67
N PHE A 101 -4.43 6.24 -1.86
CA PHE A 101 -3.60 5.45 -0.97
C PHE A 101 -3.69 6.00 0.46
N ASN A 102 -4.19 5.18 1.37
CA ASN A 102 -4.27 5.51 2.79
C ASN A 102 -3.59 4.38 3.57
N GLY A 103 -2.30 4.56 3.83
CA GLY A 103 -1.49 3.58 4.51
C GLY A 103 -1.19 3.99 5.94
N LYS A 104 -1.49 3.12 6.90
CA LYS A 104 -1.26 3.38 8.32
C LYS A 104 -0.40 2.29 8.95
N VAL A 105 0.67 2.71 9.62
CA VAL A 105 1.49 1.84 10.45
C VAL A 105 1.33 2.28 11.90
N ILE A 106 0.96 1.33 12.77
CA ILE A 106 0.89 1.52 14.22
C ILE A 106 1.98 0.67 14.86
N VAL A 107 2.80 1.28 15.71
CA VAL A 107 3.79 0.57 16.52
C VAL A 107 3.43 0.76 17.98
N ARG A 108 2.89 -0.30 18.59
CA ARG A 108 2.45 -0.29 19.99
C ARG A 108 3.64 -0.13 20.93
N GLN A 109 3.41 0.39 22.13
CA GLN A 109 4.47 0.63 23.13
C GLN A 109 5.30 -0.64 23.42
N LYS A 110 4.70 -1.81 23.42
CA LYS A 110 5.37 -3.11 23.61
C LYS A 110 6.22 -3.52 22.40
N ALA A 111 5.90 -3.04 21.19
CA ALA A 111 6.53 -3.45 19.92
C ALA A 111 7.91 -2.82 19.71
N GLN A 112 8.81 -2.97 20.67
CA GLN A 112 10.19 -2.49 20.60
C GLN A 112 10.99 -3.23 19.53
N LYS A 113 12.05 -2.62 18.99
CA LYS A 113 12.91 -3.16 17.94
C LYS A 113 12.17 -3.41 16.61
N THR A 114 11.04 -2.77 16.42
CA THR A 114 10.31 -2.82 15.13
C THR A 114 11.05 -2.01 14.07
N ASN A 115 11.11 -2.57 12.85
CA ASN A 115 11.54 -1.87 11.65
C ASN A 115 10.35 -1.82 10.67
N ALA A 116 9.82 -0.64 10.36
CA ALA A 116 8.65 -0.47 9.50
C ALA A 116 8.90 0.57 8.41
N PHE A 117 8.74 0.17 7.16
CA PHE A 117 8.99 1.02 5.99
C PHE A 117 7.76 1.04 5.10
N GLN A 118 7.29 2.24 4.78
CA GLN A 118 6.16 2.46 3.88
C GLN A 118 6.58 3.39 2.74
N GLN A 119 6.35 2.98 1.50
CA GLN A 119 6.64 3.77 0.31
C GLN A 119 5.47 3.72 -0.67
N ASN A 120 5.06 4.89 -1.17
CA ASN A 120 4.06 5.02 -2.22
C ASN A 120 4.58 5.92 -3.35
N ASP A 121 4.84 5.34 -4.52
CA ASP A 121 5.40 6.03 -5.67
C ASP A 121 4.40 6.06 -6.83
N ASN A 122 4.09 7.25 -7.35
CA ASN A 122 3.04 7.44 -8.33
C ASN A 122 3.52 8.26 -9.52
N ILE A 123 3.08 7.88 -10.72
CA ILE A 123 3.32 8.60 -11.96
C ILE A 123 1.97 8.99 -12.57
N LEU A 124 1.79 10.29 -12.81
CA LEU A 124 0.64 10.84 -13.52
C LEU A 124 1.02 11.07 -14.98
N LEU A 125 0.40 10.32 -15.89
CA LEU A 125 0.63 10.43 -17.33
C LEU A 125 -0.33 11.42 -18.02
N SER A 126 -1.17 12.11 -17.24
CA SER A 126 -2.10 13.11 -17.77
C SER A 126 -2.37 14.19 -16.72
N ASN A 127 -2.66 15.41 -17.17
CA ASN A 127 -3.02 16.54 -16.30
C ASN A 127 -4.38 16.37 -15.59
N LYS A 128 -5.16 15.35 -15.96
CA LYS A 128 -6.46 15.03 -15.35
C LYS A 128 -6.41 13.82 -14.45
N ALA A 129 -5.29 13.08 -14.46
CA ALA A 129 -5.04 12.00 -13.52
C ALA A 129 -4.80 12.56 -12.11
N HIS A 130 -5.23 11.83 -11.11
CA HIS A 130 -5.17 12.29 -9.72
C HIS A 130 -4.79 11.15 -8.77
N ILE A 131 -4.08 11.47 -7.70
CA ILE A 131 -3.77 10.56 -6.59
C ILE A 131 -3.91 11.32 -5.26
N ASP A 132 -4.68 10.76 -4.34
CA ASP A 132 -4.73 11.17 -2.95
C ASP A 132 -3.90 10.19 -2.10
N ALA A 133 -2.73 10.62 -1.64
CA ALA A 133 -1.83 9.77 -0.87
C ALA A 133 -1.72 10.27 0.57
N LYS A 134 -2.02 9.39 1.52
CA LYS A 134 -1.97 9.67 2.95
C LYS A 134 -1.21 8.58 3.72
N PRO A 135 0.12 8.59 3.70
CA PRO A 135 0.90 7.72 4.58
C PRO A 135 0.85 8.25 6.02
N GLN A 136 0.69 7.34 7.00
CA GLN A 136 0.57 7.67 8.42
C GLN A 136 1.40 6.73 9.29
N LEU A 137 2.10 7.30 10.27
CA LEU A 137 2.84 6.56 11.29
C LEU A 137 2.33 6.98 12.67
N GLU A 138 1.92 6.00 13.48
CA GLU A 138 1.59 6.17 14.90
C GLU A 138 2.55 5.32 15.73
N ILE A 139 3.55 5.94 16.34
CA ILE A 139 4.65 5.25 17.01
C ILE A 139 4.57 5.55 18.51
N PHE A 140 4.36 4.50 19.30
CA PHE A 140 4.31 4.56 20.75
C PHE A 140 5.51 3.89 21.43
N ALA A 141 6.39 3.23 20.67
CA ALA A 141 7.62 2.60 21.13
C ALA A 141 8.84 3.52 20.93
N ASP A 142 9.88 3.36 21.75
CA ASP A 142 11.04 4.25 21.76
C ASP A 142 12.19 3.75 20.89
N ASP A 143 12.40 2.44 20.83
CA ASP A 143 13.53 1.80 20.14
C ASP A 143 13.06 1.12 18.86
N VAL A 144 12.84 1.93 17.83
CA VAL A 144 12.32 1.48 16.55
C VAL A 144 12.95 2.24 15.37
N ARG A 145 12.82 1.67 14.17
CA ARG A 145 13.18 2.33 12.91
C ARG A 145 11.97 2.35 11.99
N CYS A 146 11.33 3.51 11.88
CA CYS A 146 10.14 3.67 11.07
C CYS A 146 10.31 4.84 10.10
N SER A 147 9.92 4.62 8.87
CA SER A 147 9.89 5.68 7.85
C SER A 147 8.73 5.50 6.89
N HIS A 148 8.27 6.60 6.35
CA HIS A 148 7.39 6.60 5.20
C HIS A 148 7.91 7.55 4.12
N GLY A 149 7.55 7.27 2.87
CA GLY A 149 7.80 8.12 1.72
C GLY A 149 6.61 8.11 0.78
N CYS A 150 6.41 9.24 0.10
CA CYS A 150 5.43 9.34 -0.98
C CYS A 150 6.00 10.23 -2.07
N THR A 151 5.94 9.74 -3.31
CA THR A 151 6.31 10.52 -4.47
C THR A 151 5.17 10.58 -5.47
N ILE A 152 4.94 11.76 -6.04
CA ILE A 152 3.98 11.97 -7.12
C ILE A 152 4.74 12.71 -8.22
N GLY A 153 5.02 11.99 -9.30
CA GLY A 153 5.73 12.53 -10.47
C GLY A 153 4.81 12.71 -11.66
N GLN A 154 5.05 13.75 -12.44
CA GLN A 154 4.46 13.94 -13.76
C GLN A 154 5.58 13.91 -14.79
N LEU A 155 5.43 13.14 -15.86
CA LEU A 155 6.44 13.09 -16.93
C LEU A 155 6.48 14.43 -17.65
N ASP A 156 7.66 15.04 -17.66
CA ASP A 156 7.91 16.19 -18.52
C ASP A 156 7.97 15.72 -19.97
N LYS A 157 7.02 16.19 -20.78
CA LYS A 157 6.96 15.83 -22.22
C LYS A 157 8.21 16.23 -22.99
N ASN A 158 8.90 17.29 -22.55
CA ASN A 158 10.12 17.76 -23.22
C ASN A 158 11.32 16.87 -22.88
N ALA A 159 11.36 16.29 -21.68
CA ALA A 159 12.42 15.37 -21.27
C ALA A 159 12.34 13.98 -21.92
N LEU A 160 11.20 13.63 -22.53
CA LEU A 160 11.02 12.35 -23.25
C LEU A 160 11.65 12.33 -24.65
N PHE A 161 12.13 13.45 -25.18
CA PHE A 161 12.66 13.59 -26.53
C PHE A 161 14.19 13.77 -26.60
N TYR A 162 14.90 13.54 -25.49
CA TYR A 162 16.37 13.58 -25.43
C TYR A 162 16.97 12.24 -25.06
#